data_33fc1905234c9288fc7268cddcd797be
#
_entry.id   33fc1905234c9288fc7268cddcd797be
#
_cell.length_a   1.000
_cell.length_b   1.000
_cell.length_c   1.000
_cell.angle_alpha   90.00
_cell.angle_beta   90.00
_cell.angle_gamma   90.00
#
_symmetry.space_group_name_H-M   'P 1'
#
loop_
_entity.id
_entity.type
_entity.pdbx_description
1 polymer ?
#
loop_
_entity_poly.entity_id
_entity_poly.type
_entity_poly.pdbx_seq_one_letter_code
_entity_poly.pdbx_strand_id
1 'polypeptide(L)'
;RDMRRLILLTLYLLLGARLPLVGQGELIVMSYNVENLFDLEDHPERADDEFLPEGSHRWTKARYERKLHQIAEVLSSAGSLTHFPDLVALVEVENAGVLRDLLSHTPLGAQAGYAFTVTEGEDPRGINVALLYRTETFRLLGRRELSLHFPFDSAKRTRPILEVSGLVPSGDTLHLYVCHLPSRRGGARQSERYRRYACEQLRELTTRRLEGSAGHTHVLVLGDFNGAPEEPATREALGSRPYLESGGGTHPPRDTLHAELYELTPRRGEGAPPGTYCFRGVWTQLDQIHASRSLLGGGRLSYVEGSAEIFYRPFMGQPSVSSPFPVPFRTYGGAFWRGGYSDHYPLRIRLRYERP
;
A
#
# COMPACT_ATOMS: atom_id res chain seq x y z
N ARG A 1 8.50 62.72 -23.52
CA ARG A 1 9.68 61.79 -23.52
C ARG A 1 9.61 60.82 -22.33
N ASP A 2 9.09 61.24 -21.20
CA ASP A 2 9.08 60.42 -19.96
C ASP A 2 8.03 59.31 -19.95
N MET A 3 6.89 59.52 -20.61
CA MET A 3 5.81 58.54 -20.69
C MET A 3 6.21 57.29 -21.54
N ARG A 4 7.01 57.46 -22.58
CA ARG A 4 7.50 56.33 -23.38
C ARG A 4 8.58 55.49 -22.63
N ARG A 5 9.33 56.12 -21.73
CA ARG A 5 10.32 55.41 -20.88
C ARG A 5 9.58 54.58 -19.79
N LEU A 6 8.48 55.10 -19.24
CA LEU A 6 7.69 54.40 -18.25
C LEU A 6 7.00 53.14 -18.84
N ILE A 7 6.46 53.24 -20.06
CA ILE A 7 5.84 52.11 -20.77
C ILE A 7 6.86 51.00 -21.10
N LEU A 8 8.07 51.39 -21.49
CA LEU A 8 9.15 50.41 -21.77
C LEU A 8 9.66 49.73 -20.48
N LEU A 9 9.74 50.43 -19.35
CA LEU A 9 10.09 49.83 -18.07
C LEU A 9 9.01 48.88 -17.56
N THR A 10 7.73 49.20 -17.75
CA THR A 10 6.61 48.36 -17.35
C THR A 10 6.50 47.12 -18.23
N LEU A 11 6.83 47.22 -19.51
CA LEU A 11 6.89 46.05 -20.42
C LEU A 11 8.09 45.16 -20.13
N TYR A 12 9.23 45.71 -19.68
CA TYR A 12 10.41 44.92 -19.28
C TYR A 12 10.19 44.19 -17.94
N LEU A 13 9.41 44.78 -17.01
CA LEU A 13 9.02 44.13 -15.75
C LEU A 13 7.96 43.03 -15.96
N LEU A 14 7.18 43.08 -17.02
CA LEU A 14 6.23 42.02 -17.40
C LEU A 14 6.85 40.87 -18.23
N LEU A 15 8.05 41.09 -18.81
CA LEU A 15 8.78 40.05 -19.54
C LEU A 15 9.87 39.35 -18.71
N GLY A 16 10.09 39.78 -17.48
CA GLY A 16 11.20 39.33 -16.67
C GLY A 16 10.78 38.61 -15.38
N ALA A 17 10.10 37.52 -15.45
CA ALA A 17 10.16 36.37 -14.55
C ALA A 17 9.10 35.34 -14.95
N ARG A 18 9.29 34.66 -16.05
CA ARG A 18 8.80 33.30 -16.14
C ARG A 18 9.73 32.48 -15.20
N LEU A 19 9.43 32.54 -13.92
CA LEU A 19 9.82 31.43 -13.05
C LEU A 19 9.27 30.17 -13.74
N PRO A 20 10.09 29.16 -13.98
CA PRO A 20 9.54 27.90 -14.48
C PRO A 20 8.44 27.52 -13.51
N LEU A 21 7.23 27.38 -14.01
CA LEU A 21 6.13 26.84 -13.23
C LEU A 21 6.56 25.39 -12.96
N VAL A 22 7.21 25.18 -11.83
CA VAL A 22 7.57 23.83 -11.37
C VAL A 22 6.25 23.11 -11.25
N GLY A 23 5.99 22.17 -12.16
CA GLY A 23 4.76 21.42 -12.17
C GLY A 23 4.71 20.57 -10.90
N GLN A 24 3.97 21.04 -9.91
CA GLN A 24 3.71 20.28 -8.69
C GLN A 24 2.53 19.34 -8.90
N GLY A 25 2.58 18.18 -8.24
CA GLY A 25 1.49 17.23 -8.23
C GLY A 25 1.56 16.33 -7.00
N GLU A 26 0.56 15.48 -6.89
CA GLU A 26 0.50 14.48 -5.81
C GLU A 26 0.34 13.10 -6.40
N LEU A 27 0.94 12.11 -5.75
CA LEU A 27 0.73 10.69 -5.97
C LEU A 27 -0.09 10.15 -4.80
N ILE A 28 -1.12 9.38 -5.11
CA ILE A 28 -1.90 8.65 -4.12
C ILE A 28 -1.35 7.23 -4.06
N VAL A 29 -0.87 6.82 -2.88
CA VAL A 29 -0.38 5.47 -2.61
C VAL A 29 -1.34 4.77 -1.66
N MET A 30 -1.74 3.55 -1.97
CA MET A 30 -2.69 2.76 -1.22
C MET A 30 -2.18 1.37 -0.94
N SER A 31 -2.50 0.82 0.22
CA SER A 31 -2.32 -0.59 0.59
C SER A 31 -3.68 -1.18 0.91
N TYR A 32 -4.03 -2.32 0.30
CA TYR A 32 -5.33 -2.94 0.47
C TYR A 32 -5.23 -4.47 0.48
N ASN A 33 -5.52 -5.08 1.61
CA ASN A 33 -5.83 -6.50 1.67
C ASN A 33 -7.27 -6.69 1.16
N VAL A 34 -7.40 -7.39 0.04
CA VAL A 34 -8.70 -7.56 -0.64
C VAL A 34 -9.51 -8.76 -0.16
N GLU A 35 -9.04 -9.50 0.83
CA GLU A 35 -9.66 -10.72 1.35
C GLU A 35 -9.91 -11.77 0.26
N ASN A 36 -8.89 -12.58 -0.07
CA ASN A 36 -8.99 -13.78 -0.91
C ASN A 36 -9.61 -13.56 -2.30
N LEU A 37 -8.92 -12.82 -3.16
CA LEU A 37 -9.29 -12.71 -4.56
C LEU A 37 -8.76 -13.91 -5.34
N PHE A 38 -9.56 -14.97 -5.46
CA PHE A 38 -9.30 -16.17 -6.26
C PHE A 38 -10.03 -16.09 -7.60
N ASP A 39 -9.53 -16.82 -8.61
CA ASP A 39 -10.26 -17.09 -9.84
C ASP A 39 -11.25 -18.27 -9.66
N LEU A 40 -11.62 -18.97 -10.72
CA LEU A 40 -12.59 -20.06 -10.69
C LEU A 40 -11.95 -21.40 -11.09
N GLU A 41 -10.64 -21.39 -11.29
CA GLU A 41 -9.90 -22.54 -11.76
C GLU A 41 -9.12 -23.19 -10.61
N ASP A 42 -9.15 -24.51 -10.54
CA ASP A 42 -8.41 -25.29 -9.55
C ASP A 42 -6.91 -25.27 -9.86
N HIS A 43 -6.08 -24.84 -8.91
CA HIS A 43 -4.65 -24.94 -9.05
C HIS A 43 -4.12 -26.25 -8.40
N PRO A 44 -3.69 -27.23 -9.17
CA PRO A 44 -3.43 -28.60 -8.69
C PRO A 44 -2.38 -28.70 -7.58
N GLU A 45 -1.58 -27.66 -7.34
CA GLU A 45 -0.53 -27.65 -6.31
C GLU A 45 -0.85 -26.70 -5.14
N ARG A 46 -2.07 -26.17 -5.07
CA ARG A 46 -2.51 -25.23 -4.03
C ARG A 46 -3.74 -25.76 -3.29
N ALA A 47 -3.95 -25.28 -2.09
CA ALA A 47 -5.12 -25.59 -1.29
C ALA A 47 -6.15 -24.45 -1.44
N ASP A 48 -6.66 -24.27 -2.66
CA ASP A 48 -7.65 -23.28 -3.05
C ASP A 48 -9.04 -23.89 -3.33
N ASP A 49 -9.17 -25.23 -3.22
CA ASP A 49 -10.43 -25.97 -3.44
C ASP A 49 -11.65 -25.35 -2.77
N GLU A 50 -11.48 -24.69 -1.62
CA GLU A 50 -12.61 -24.05 -0.93
C GLU A 50 -13.16 -22.84 -1.70
N PHE A 51 -12.35 -22.24 -2.60
CA PHE A 51 -12.71 -21.10 -3.44
C PHE A 51 -13.10 -21.50 -4.87
N LEU A 52 -13.51 -22.74 -5.09
CA LEU A 52 -14.10 -23.18 -6.34
C LEU A 52 -15.64 -23.04 -6.32
N PRO A 53 -16.32 -23.08 -7.49
CA PRO A 53 -17.79 -23.05 -7.55
C PRO A 53 -18.47 -24.13 -6.73
N GLU A 54 -17.90 -25.34 -6.70
CA GLU A 54 -18.35 -26.53 -5.95
C GLU A 54 -17.72 -26.61 -4.55
N GLY A 55 -16.72 -25.75 -4.26
CA GLY A 55 -16.02 -25.72 -2.99
C GLY A 55 -16.90 -25.24 -1.83
N SER A 56 -16.36 -25.32 -0.60
CA SER A 56 -17.10 -24.97 0.61
C SER A 56 -17.60 -23.53 0.65
N HIS A 57 -16.85 -22.60 0.02
CA HIS A 57 -17.22 -21.19 -0.12
C HIS A 57 -18.17 -20.94 -1.30
N ARG A 58 -18.39 -21.93 -2.17
CA ARG A 58 -19.21 -21.80 -3.38
C ARG A 58 -18.86 -20.54 -4.17
N TRP A 59 -17.56 -20.42 -4.54
CA TRP A 59 -17.00 -19.26 -5.22
C TRP A 59 -17.44 -19.22 -6.68
N THR A 60 -18.72 -18.87 -6.93
CA THR A 60 -19.32 -18.85 -8.26
C THR A 60 -18.86 -17.63 -9.06
N LYS A 61 -19.00 -17.72 -10.40
CA LYS A 61 -18.72 -16.60 -11.33
C LYS A 61 -19.38 -15.30 -10.89
N ALA A 62 -20.63 -15.33 -10.45
CA ALA A 62 -21.35 -14.14 -10.00
C ALA A 62 -20.72 -13.51 -8.73
N ARG A 63 -20.17 -14.33 -7.81
CA ARG A 63 -19.46 -13.85 -6.63
C ARG A 63 -18.10 -13.27 -7.00
N TYR A 64 -17.38 -13.93 -7.89
CA TYR A 64 -16.11 -13.45 -8.44
C TYR A 64 -16.26 -12.09 -9.13
N GLU A 65 -17.16 -11.98 -10.09
CA GLU A 65 -17.43 -10.72 -10.78
C GLU A 65 -17.84 -9.60 -9.83
N ARG A 66 -18.71 -9.92 -8.85
CA ARG A 66 -19.07 -8.95 -7.80
C ARG A 66 -17.85 -8.49 -7.02
N LYS A 67 -16.94 -9.39 -6.65
CA LYS A 67 -15.70 -9.07 -5.93
C LYS A 67 -14.80 -8.12 -6.73
N LEU A 68 -14.62 -8.38 -8.03
CA LEU A 68 -13.88 -7.50 -8.92
C LEU A 68 -14.47 -6.09 -8.94
N HIS A 69 -15.80 -5.97 -9.08
CA HIS A 69 -16.47 -4.66 -9.08
C HIS A 69 -16.36 -3.95 -7.73
N GLN A 70 -16.43 -4.67 -6.62
CA GLN A 70 -16.25 -4.10 -5.29
C GLN A 70 -14.84 -3.57 -5.05
N ILE A 71 -13.82 -4.30 -5.48
CA ILE A 71 -12.44 -3.79 -5.43
C ILE A 71 -12.31 -2.53 -6.29
N ALA A 72 -12.85 -2.55 -7.51
CA ALA A 72 -12.85 -1.40 -8.40
C ALA A 72 -13.57 -0.18 -7.81
N GLU A 73 -14.70 -0.37 -7.14
CA GLU A 73 -15.43 0.68 -6.44
C GLU A 73 -14.60 1.32 -5.31
N VAL A 74 -13.91 0.48 -4.51
CA VAL A 74 -13.00 0.99 -3.46
C VAL A 74 -11.89 1.84 -4.08
N LEU A 75 -11.19 1.32 -5.10
CA LEU A 75 -10.10 2.03 -5.76
C LEU A 75 -10.57 3.32 -6.43
N SER A 76 -11.71 3.31 -7.11
CA SER A 76 -12.31 4.50 -7.72
C SER A 76 -12.66 5.56 -6.70
N SER A 77 -13.18 5.15 -5.53
CA SER A 77 -13.57 6.06 -4.45
C SER A 77 -12.38 6.59 -3.64
N ALA A 78 -11.20 5.94 -3.75
CA ALA A 78 -9.99 6.33 -3.03
C ALA A 78 -9.20 7.45 -3.73
N GLY A 79 -9.52 7.73 -4.97
CA GLY A 79 -8.96 8.85 -5.73
C GLY A 79 -9.72 10.16 -5.54
N SER A 80 -9.68 10.98 -6.59
CA SER A 80 -10.52 12.15 -6.77
C SER A 80 -11.46 11.91 -7.96
N LEU A 81 -12.32 12.87 -8.28
CA LEU A 81 -13.24 12.76 -9.44
C LEU A 81 -12.54 12.49 -10.78
N THR A 82 -11.27 12.87 -10.89
CA THR A 82 -10.49 12.76 -12.14
C THR A 82 -9.19 12.00 -11.98
N HIS A 83 -8.90 11.45 -10.80
CA HIS A 83 -7.60 10.87 -10.50
C HIS A 83 -7.75 9.64 -9.61
N PHE A 84 -7.34 8.48 -10.12
CA PHE A 84 -7.26 7.23 -9.37
C PHE A 84 -5.98 7.18 -8.52
N PRO A 85 -5.89 6.30 -7.50
CA PRO A 85 -4.63 6.06 -6.82
C PRO A 85 -3.52 5.70 -7.81
N ASP A 86 -2.33 6.26 -7.63
CA ASP A 86 -1.21 6.05 -8.56
C ASP A 86 -0.51 4.71 -8.36
N LEU A 87 -0.43 4.28 -7.10
CA LEU A 87 0.22 3.06 -6.65
C LEU A 87 -0.69 2.34 -5.67
N VAL A 88 -1.07 1.10 -5.99
CA VAL A 88 -1.93 0.28 -5.13
C VAL A 88 -1.27 -1.06 -4.86
N ALA A 89 -0.80 -1.25 -3.64
CA ALA A 89 -0.37 -2.55 -3.14
C ALA A 89 -1.61 -3.38 -2.80
N LEU A 90 -1.80 -4.49 -3.50
CA LEU A 90 -2.87 -5.44 -3.24
C LEU A 90 -2.30 -6.67 -2.53
N VAL A 91 -3.03 -7.12 -1.54
CA VAL A 91 -2.70 -8.28 -0.71
C VAL A 91 -3.84 -9.28 -0.78
N GLU A 92 -3.51 -10.57 -0.78
CA GLU A 92 -4.45 -11.69 -0.96
C GLU A 92 -5.06 -11.74 -2.36
N VAL A 93 -4.22 -11.57 -3.37
CA VAL A 93 -4.56 -11.87 -4.77
C VAL A 93 -3.93 -13.20 -5.18
N GLU A 94 -4.62 -13.98 -5.97
CA GLU A 94 -4.14 -15.28 -6.35
C GLU A 94 -3.04 -15.21 -7.40
N ASN A 95 -3.31 -14.61 -8.56
CA ASN A 95 -2.43 -14.67 -9.72
C ASN A 95 -2.60 -13.47 -10.66
N ALA A 96 -1.87 -13.49 -11.78
CA ALA A 96 -1.98 -12.46 -12.81
C ALA A 96 -3.34 -12.49 -13.56
N GLY A 97 -4.03 -13.63 -13.56
CA GLY A 97 -5.36 -13.80 -14.16
C GLY A 97 -6.39 -12.89 -13.51
N VAL A 98 -6.52 -12.97 -12.19
CA VAL A 98 -7.47 -12.15 -11.43
C VAL A 98 -7.21 -10.65 -11.57
N LEU A 99 -5.95 -10.23 -11.75
CA LEU A 99 -5.62 -8.82 -11.97
C LEU A 99 -5.96 -8.37 -13.40
N ARG A 100 -5.75 -9.23 -14.41
CA ARG A 100 -6.23 -8.95 -15.77
C ARG A 100 -7.74 -8.81 -15.80
N ASP A 101 -8.45 -9.69 -15.11
CA ASP A 101 -9.91 -9.62 -15.03
C ASP A 101 -10.38 -8.38 -14.27
N LEU A 102 -9.70 -8.01 -13.17
CA LEU A 102 -9.97 -6.76 -12.44
C LEU A 102 -9.86 -5.55 -13.38
N LEU A 103 -8.85 -5.50 -14.23
CA LEU A 103 -8.66 -4.38 -15.14
C LEU A 103 -9.56 -4.44 -16.37
N SER A 104 -9.85 -5.63 -16.92
CA SER A 104 -10.62 -5.77 -18.17
C SER A 104 -12.14 -5.80 -17.96
N HIS A 105 -12.60 -6.32 -16.81
CA HIS A 105 -14.03 -6.46 -16.53
C HIS A 105 -14.60 -5.34 -15.66
N THR A 106 -13.78 -4.33 -15.31
CA THR A 106 -14.21 -3.17 -14.53
C THR A 106 -13.81 -1.86 -15.22
N PRO A 107 -14.36 -0.72 -14.80
CA PRO A 107 -13.97 0.58 -15.35
C PRO A 107 -12.49 0.94 -15.15
N LEU A 108 -11.76 0.28 -14.27
CA LEU A 108 -10.37 0.59 -13.94
C LEU A 108 -9.43 0.50 -15.16
N GLY A 109 -9.58 -0.51 -16.00
CA GLY A 109 -8.70 -0.70 -17.14
C GLY A 109 -8.79 0.43 -18.16
N ALA A 110 -10.01 0.89 -18.46
CA ALA A 110 -10.23 1.95 -19.42
C ALA A 110 -9.93 3.37 -18.88
N GLN A 111 -10.06 3.57 -17.56
CA GLN A 111 -10.05 4.91 -16.96
C GLN A 111 -8.78 5.21 -16.19
N ALA A 112 -8.17 4.21 -15.53
CA ALA A 112 -7.05 4.45 -14.64
C ALA A 112 -5.66 4.34 -15.31
N GLY A 113 -5.55 3.62 -16.42
CA GLY A 113 -4.27 3.40 -17.12
C GLY A 113 -3.30 2.56 -16.27
N TYR A 114 -3.82 1.57 -15.53
CA TYR A 114 -3.01 0.70 -14.71
C TYR A 114 -2.26 -0.36 -15.52
N ALA A 115 -1.00 -0.55 -15.15
CA ALA A 115 -0.28 -1.80 -15.31
C ALA A 115 -0.11 -2.46 -13.93
N PHE A 116 0.32 -3.71 -13.91
CA PHE A 116 0.53 -4.43 -12.65
C PHE A 116 1.74 -5.34 -12.67
N THR A 117 2.16 -5.73 -11.48
CA THR A 117 3.06 -6.85 -11.22
C THR A 117 2.56 -7.62 -10.01
N VAL A 118 2.73 -8.95 -10.01
CA VAL A 118 2.27 -9.85 -8.95
C VAL A 118 3.35 -10.90 -8.70
N THR A 119 3.44 -11.39 -7.47
CA THR A 119 4.35 -12.49 -7.11
C THR A 119 3.76 -13.84 -7.50
N GLU A 120 4.65 -14.83 -7.66
CA GLU A 120 4.30 -16.24 -7.87
C GLU A 120 4.95 -17.07 -6.74
N GLY A 121 4.43 -16.88 -5.53
CA GLY A 121 5.02 -17.45 -4.31
C GLY A 121 4.58 -18.87 -4.02
N GLU A 122 5.20 -19.43 -2.98
CA GLU A 122 4.95 -20.81 -2.50
C GLU A 122 3.94 -20.85 -1.33
N ASP A 123 3.07 -19.84 -1.17
CA ASP A 123 2.02 -19.93 -0.15
C ASP A 123 1.09 -21.10 -0.46
N PRO A 124 0.84 -22.01 0.49
CA PRO A 124 0.02 -23.20 0.24
C PRO A 124 -1.41 -22.89 -0.24
N ARG A 125 -1.96 -21.71 0.07
CA ARG A 125 -3.28 -21.29 -0.36
C ARG A 125 -3.29 -20.65 -1.75
N GLY A 126 -2.11 -20.42 -2.35
CA GLY A 126 -2.02 -19.75 -3.65
C GLY A 126 -2.11 -18.23 -3.62
N ILE A 127 -2.23 -17.59 -2.45
CA ILE A 127 -2.34 -16.12 -2.38
C ILE A 127 -0.99 -15.43 -2.48
N ASN A 128 -1.00 -14.29 -3.14
CA ASN A 128 0.17 -13.48 -3.48
C ASN A 128 -0.02 -12.02 -3.08
N VAL A 129 0.99 -11.21 -3.37
CA VAL A 129 0.95 -9.75 -3.28
C VAL A 129 1.20 -9.13 -4.65
N ALA A 130 0.61 -7.98 -4.91
CA ALA A 130 0.71 -7.31 -6.19
C ALA A 130 0.84 -5.79 -6.03
N LEU A 131 1.31 -5.14 -7.09
CA LEU A 131 1.28 -3.70 -7.23
C LEU A 131 0.56 -3.35 -8.54
N LEU A 132 -0.55 -2.60 -8.44
CA LEU A 132 -1.08 -1.83 -9.56
C LEU A 132 -0.38 -0.48 -9.58
N TYR A 133 -0.02 0.00 -10.76
CA TYR A 133 0.59 1.32 -10.90
C TYR A 133 0.12 2.01 -12.17
N ARG A 134 -0.13 3.32 -12.07
CA ARG A 134 -0.48 4.13 -13.24
C ARG A 134 0.77 4.41 -14.06
N THR A 135 0.75 4.02 -15.32
CA THR A 135 1.91 4.17 -16.23
C THR A 135 2.25 5.63 -16.54
N GLU A 136 1.30 6.54 -16.32
CA GLU A 136 1.50 7.99 -16.47
C GLU A 136 2.40 8.59 -15.37
N THR A 137 2.31 8.05 -14.15
CA THR A 137 2.96 8.61 -12.96
C THR A 137 4.03 7.70 -12.36
N PHE A 138 4.14 6.46 -12.83
CA PHE A 138 5.15 5.52 -12.39
C PHE A 138 5.71 4.71 -13.55
N ARG A 139 6.98 4.95 -13.88
CA ARG A 139 7.70 4.18 -14.91
C ARG A 139 8.48 3.05 -14.25
N LEU A 140 8.01 1.82 -14.41
CA LEU A 140 8.67 0.63 -13.86
C LEU A 140 10.11 0.52 -14.37
N LEU A 141 11.07 0.37 -13.46
CA LEU A 141 12.48 0.12 -13.74
C LEU A 141 12.87 -1.33 -13.52
N GLY A 142 12.25 -1.97 -12.53
CA GLY A 142 12.52 -3.38 -12.21
C GLY A 142 11.59 -3.91 -11.15
N ARG A 143 11.51 -5.24 -11.10
CA ARG A 143 10.81 -5.99 -10.05
C ARG A 143 11.64 -7.17 -9.61
N ARG A 144 11.46 -7.59 -8.37
CA ARG A 144 12.05 -8.80 -7.80
C ARG A 144 11.13 -9.40 -6.75
N GLU A 145 11.11 -10.72 -6.69
CA GLU A 145 10.46 -11.49 -5.64
C GLU A 145 11.50 -11.99 -4.65
N LEU A 146 11.22 -11.80 -3.37
CA LEU A 146 12.10 -12.15 -2.28
C LEU A 146 11.43 -13.25 -1.47
N SER A 147 11.77 -14.50 -1.77
CA SER A 147 11.28 -15.66 -1.04
C SER A 147 11.80 -15.67 0.40
N LEU A 148 10.92 -15.96 1.34
CA LEU A 148 11.24 -16.05 2.76
C LEU A 148 11.48 -17.52 3.14
N HIS A 149 12.73 -17.87 3.38
CA HIS A 149 13.14 -19.19 3.86
C HIS A 149 13.55 -19.08 5.32
N PHE A 150 12.79 -19.72 6.20
CA PHE A 150 13.01 -19.63 7.64
C PHE A 150 14.07 -20.66 8.08
N PRO A 151 15.25 -20.24 8.58
CA PRO A 151 16.32 -21.17 8.97
C PRO A 151 15.93 -22.08 10.14
N PHE A 152 14.94 -21.70 10.91
CA PHE A 152 14.41 -22.43 12.05
C PHE A 152 13.15 -23.28 11.72
N ASP A 153 12.68 -23.26 10.46
CA ASP A 153 11.53 -24.03 9.98
C ASP A 153 11.59 -24.17 8.45
N SER A 154 12.36 -25.11 7.98
CA SER A 154 12.59 -25.32 6.54
C SER A 154 11.36 -25.80 5.76
N ALA A 155 10.33 -26.29 6.46
CA ALA A 155 9.07 -26.71 5.84
C ALA A 155 8.06 -25.56 5.65
N LYS A 156 8.27 -24.46 6.36
CA LYS A 156 7.34 -23.31 6.29
C LYS A 156 7.43 -22.61 4.95
N ARG A 157 6.31 -22.56 4.24
CA ARG A 157 6.13 -21.77 3.02
C ARG A 157 5.24 -20.57 3.30
N THR A 158 5.50 -19.48 2.59
CA THR A 158 4.73 -18.23 2.72
C THR A 158 4.88 -17.39 1.44
N ARG A 159 4.16 -16.29 1.39
CA ARG A 159 4.24 -15.32 0.29
C ARG A 159 5.61 -14.67 0.25
N PRO A 160 6.18 -14.45 -0.94
CA PRO A 160 7.37 -13.63 -1.09
C PRO A 160 7.03 -12.16 -0.84
N ILE A 161 8.07 -11.37 -0.58
CA ILE A 161 7.98 -9.91 -0.62
C ILE A 161 8.19 -9.47 -2.06
N LEU A 162 7.33 -8.58 -2.57
CA LEU A 162 7.48 -7.98 -3.88
C LEU A 162 8.27 -6.68 -3.77
N GLU A 163 9.47 -6.66 -4.33
CA GLU A 163 10.25 -5.43 -4.53
C GLU A 163 9.96 -4.87 -5.92
N VAL A 164 9.57 -3.60 -5.98
CA VAL A 164 9.35 -2.87 -7.24
C VAL A 164 10.11 -1.56 -7.17
N SER A 165 10.80 -1.21 -8.25
CA SER A 165 11.44 0.10 -8.39
C SER A 165 10.94 0.81 -9.63
N GLY A 166 10.73 2.12 -9.53
CA GLY A 166 10.27 2.93 -10.64
C GLY A 166 10.59 4.41 -10.49
N LEU A 167 10.57 5.11 -11.60
CA LEU A 167 10.70 6.56 -11.62
C LEU A 167 9.32 7.21 -11.46
N VAL A 168 9.29 8.21 -10.62
CA VAL A 168 8.14 9.09 -10.41
C VAL A 168 8.34 10.44 -11.12
N PRO A 169 7.29 11.29 -11.24
CA PRO A 169 7.38 12.52 -12.05
C PRO A 169 8.42 13.54 -11.57
N SER A 170 8.93 13.43 -10.36
CA SER A 170 10.05 14.26 -9.85
C SER A 170 11.41 13.87 -10.44
N GLY A 171 11.51 12.74 -11.15
CA GLY A 171 12.77 12.14 -11.59
C GLY A 171 13.47 11.29 -10.53
N ASP A 172 12.89 11.21 -9.33
CA ASP A 172 13.40 10.37 -8.25
C ASP A 172 13.00 8.90 -8.44
N THR A 173 13.79 7.99 -7.88
CA THR A 173 13.47 6.57 -7.84
C THR A 173 12.74 6.23 -6.54
N LEU A 174 11.56 5.63 -6.68
CA LEU A 174 10.79 5.08 -5.57
C LEU A 174 10.87 3.56 -5.59
N HIS A 175 11.32 2.98 -4.47
CA HIS A 175 11.30 1.54 -4.22
C HIS A 175 10.14 1.19 -3.30
N LEU A 176 9.32 0.24 -3.72
CA LEU A 176 8.20 -0.28 -2.94
C LEU A 176 8.49 -1.73 -2.57
N TYR A 177 8.27 -2.06 -1.31
CA TYR A 177 8.29 -3.43 -0.80
C TYR A 177 6.86 -3.76 -0.36
N VAL A 178 6.15 -4.54 -1.17
CA VAL A 178 4.80 -5.01 -0.83
C VAL A 178 4.90 -6.32 -0.11
N CYS A 179 4.31 -6.42 1.07
CA CYS A 179 4.41 -7.59 1.92
C CYS A 179 3.05 -8.05 2.46
N HIS A 180 2.93 -9.36 2.66
CA HIS A 180 1.89 -9.98 3.46
C HIS A 180 2.57 -10.97 4.41
N LEU A 181 2.86 -10.50 5.62
CA LEU A 181 3.65 -11.26 6.59
C LEU A 181 2.87 -12.46 7.13
N PRO A 182 3.55 -13.46 7.71
CA PRO A 182 2.91 -14.65 8.25
C PRO A 182 1.80 -14.33 9.26
N SER A 183 0.63 -14.93 9.02
CA SER A 183 -0.57 -14.69 9.84
C SER A 183 -0.43 -15.23 11.27
N ARG A 184 -1.34 -14.79 12.15
CA ARG A 184 -1.41 -15.25 13.55
C ARG A 184 -2.05 -16.63 13.73
N ARG A 185 -2.32 -17.37 12.63
CA ARG A 185 -2.83 -18.75 12.71
C ARG A 185 -1.85 -19.63 13.49
N GLY A 186 -2.37 -20.44 14.41
CA GLY A 186 -1.54 -21.24 15.33
C GLY A 186 -1.07 -20.50 16.58
N GLY A 187 -1.46 -19.23 16.76
CA GLY A 187 -1.15 -18.41 17.93
C GLY A 187 -0.23 -17.23 17.63
N ALA A 188 -0.57 -16.07 18.16
CA ALA A 188 0.15 -14.81 17.93
C ALA A 188 1.63 -14.91 18.34
N ARG A 189 1.92 -15.53 19.50
CA ARG A 189 3.29 -15.70 20.03
C ARG A 189 4.13 -16.67 19.19
N GLN A 190 3.54 -17.80 18.75
CA GLN A 190 4.27 -18.79 17.94
C GLN A 190 4.58 -18.27 16.55
N SER A 191 3.68 -17.48 15.96
CA SER A 191 3.85 -16.91 14.63
C SER A 191 4.72 -15.64 14.62
N GLU A 192 4.99 -15.02 15.77
CA GLU A 192 5.80 -13.80 15.84
C GLU A 192 7.21 -13.99 15.30
N ARG A 193 7.87 -15.11 15.57
CA ARG A 193 9.23 -15.41 15.07
C ARG A 193 9.34 -15.33 13.53
N TYR A 194 8.28 -15.73 12.82
CA TYR A 194 8.24 -15.64 11.36
C TYR A 194 8.11 -14.20 10.88
N ARG A 195 7.28 -13.40 11.55
CA ARG A 195 7.14 -11.97 11.25
C ARG A 195 8.43 -11.21 11.58
N ARG A 196 9.06 -11.50 12.72
CA ARG A 196 10.38 -10.92 13.08
C ARG A 196 11.41 -11.20 11.98
N TYR A 197 11.57 -12.44 11.59
CA TYR A 197 12.50 -12.82 10.52
C TYR A 197 12.21 -12.08 9.22
N ALA A 198 10.95 -12.02 8.77
CA ALA A 198 10.57 -11.29 7.58
C ALA A 198 10.89 -9.79 7.69
N CYS A 199 10.67 -9.19 8.85
CA CYS A 199 11.01 -7.81 9.14
C CYS A 199 12.53 -7.57 9.17
N GLU A 200 13.33 -8.51 9.67
CA GLU A 200 14.80 -8.46 9.61
C GLU A 200 15.28 -8.47 8.16
N GLN A 201 14.71 -9.34 7.31
CA GLN A 201 15.02 -9.35 5.88
C GLN A 201 14.63 -8.02 5.19
N LEU A 202 13.44 -7.48 5.48
CA LEU A 202 13.01 -6.17 4.98
C LEU A 202 13.98 -5.06 5.40
N ARG A 203 14.40 -5.05 6.67
CA ARG A 203 15.37 -4.08 7.18
C ARG A 203 16.68 -4.15 6.41
N GLU A 204 17.23 -5.34 6.22
CA GLU A 204 18.49 -5.54 5.48
C GLU A 204 18.38 -5.01 4.05
N LEU A 205 17.29 -5.35 3.35
CA LEU A 205 17.05 -4.94 1.98
C LEU A 205 16.88 -3.41 1.84
N THR A 206 16.07 -2.81 2.72
CA THR A 206 15.82 -1.37 2.69
C THR A 206 17.06 -0.59 3.07
N THR A 207 17.85 -1.05 4.05
CA THR A 207 19.13 -0.46 4.43
C THR A 207 20.10 -0.45 3.26
N ARG A 208 20.32 -1.60 2.61
CA ARG A 208 21.19 -1.70 1.41
C ARG A 208 20.74 -0.76 0.28
N ARG A 209 19.44 -0.57 0.13
CA ARG A 209 18.87 0.29 -0.92
C ARG A 209 19.10 1.77 -0.64
N LEU A 210 19.09 2.16 0.62
CA LEU A 210 19.27 3.54 1.05
C LEU A 210 20.73 3.92 1.25
N GLU A 211 21.60 2.95 1.59
CA GLU A 211 23.04 3.16 1.69
C GLU A 211 23.63 3.55 0.32
N GLY A 212 24.41 4.61 0.30
CA GLY A 212 25.07 5.12 -0.92
C GLY A 212 24.13 5.88 -1.89
N SER A 213 22.88 6.08 -1.54
CA SER A 213 21.98 6.89 -2.36
C SER A 213 22.14 8.38 -2.05
N ALA A 214 22.29 9.19 -3.10
CA ALA A 214 22.49 10.64 -2.99
C ALA A 214 21.19 11.43 -2.70
N GLY A 215 20.26 10.88 -1.94
CA GLY A 215 19.01 11.56 -1.58
C GLY A 215 17.90 11.51 -2.64
N HIS A 216 18.14 10.89 -3.80
CA HIS A 216 17.15 10.70 -4.87
C HIS A 216 16.52 9.30 -4.88
N THR A 217 16.81 8.51 -3.87
CA THR A 217 16.25 7.17 -3.67
C THR A 217 15.34 7.19 -2.45
N HIS A 218 14.13 6.73 -2.65
CA HIS A 218 13.10 6.68 -1.62
C HIS A 218 12.57 5.26 -1.48
N VAL A 219 12.17 4.91 -0.27
CA VAL A 219 11.63 3.57 0.05
C VAL A 219 10.28 3.71 0.73
N LEU A 220 9.33 2.87 0.29
CA LEU A 220 8.10 2.56 1.01
C LEU A 220 8.04 1.05 1.26
N VAL A 221 7.72 0.65 2.49
CA VAL A 221 7.35 -0.72 2.84
C VAL A 221 5.88 -0.69 3.24
N LEU A 222 5.05 -1.49 2.58
CA LEU A 222 3.60 -1.42 2.78
C LEU A 222 2.94 -2.80 2.59
N GLY A 223 1.80 -3.02 3.23
CA GLY A 223 1.05 -4.26 3.16
C GLY A 223 0.43 -4.68 4.48
N ASP A 224 0.03 -5.93 4.55
CA ASP A 224 -0.48 -6.57 5.77
C ASP A 224 0.66 -7.20 6.57
N PHE A 225 0.98 -6.57 7.68
CA PHE A 225 2.03 -7.03 8.60
C PHE A 225 1.56 -8.15 9.56
N ASN A 226 0.26 -8.44 9.59
CA ASN A 226 -0.33 -9.39 10.54
C ASN A 226 0.08 -9.16 12.00
N GLY A 227 0.49 -7.94 12.31
CA GLY A 227 0.95 -7.46 13.61
C GLY A 227 0.66 -5.98 13.77
N ALA A 228 0.51 -5.51 15.00
CA ALA A 228 0.37 -4.09 15.28
C ALA A 228 1.72 -3.36 15.13
N PRO A 229 1.72 -2.05 14.80
CA PRO A 229 2.96 -1.28 14.65
C PRO A 229 3.85 -1.28 15.90
N GLU A 230 3.28 -1.47 17.07
CA GLU A 230 3.99 -1.49 18.36
C GLU A 230 4.66 -2.84 18.64
N GLU A 231 4.35 -3.90 17.89
CA GLU A 231 4.91 -5.23 18.12
C GLU A 231 6.41 -5.30 17.82
N PRO A 232 7.16 -6.24 18.47
CA PRO A 232 8.59 -6.36 18.30
C PRO A 232 9.04 -6.60 16.85
N ALA A 233 8.21 -7.27 16.04
CA ALA A 233 8.52 -7.47 14.63
C ALA A 233 8.71 -6.13 13.89
N THR A 234 7.85 -5.14 14.14
CA THR A 234 7.95 -3.82 13.50
C THR A 234 8.94 -2.91 14.23
N ARG A 235 8.88 -2.82 15.57
CA ARG A 235 9.71 -1.88 16.34
C ARG A 235 11.16 -2.29 16.44
N GLU A 236 11.45 -3.57 16.67
CA GLU A 236 12.80 -4.06 16.88
C GLU A 236 13.41 -4.66 15.61
N ALA A 237 12.70 -5.57 14.95
CA ALA A 237 13.24 -6.31 13.83
C ALA A 237 13.30 -5.45 12.56
N LEU A 238 12.21 -4.81 12.14
CA LEU A 238 12.22 -3.84 11.05
C LEU A 238 12.96 -2.56 11.46
N GLY A 239 12.92 -2.22 12.75
CA GLY A 239 13.53 -1.00 13.29
C GLY A 239 12.77 0.27 12.93
N SER A 240 11.51 0.15 12.54
CA SER A 240 10.68 1.29 12.17
C SER A 240 10.19 2.06 13.38
N ARG A 241 10.26 3.39 13.31
CA ARG A 241 9.82 4.30 14.37
C ARG A 241 8.50 4.98 13.99
N PRO A 242 7.65 5.34 14.98
CA PRO A 242 6.47 6.14 14.66
C PRO A 242 6.91 7.50 14.10
N TYR A 243 6.29 7.91 13.00
CA TYR A 243 6.43 9.27 12.52
C TYR A 243 5.48 10.18 13.31
N LEU A 244 6.07 11.03 14.13
CA LEU A 244 5.32 12.05 14.87
C LEU A 244 5.17 13.26 13.96
N GLU A 245 3.97 13.48 13.46
CA GLU A 245 3.65 14.66 12.65
C GLU A 245 3.86 15.93 13.47
N SER A 246 4.50 16.90 12.88
CA SER A 246 4.86 18.16 13.54
C SER A 246 3.60 19.01 13.79
N GLY A 247 3.04 18.89 14.98
CA GLY A 247 2.22 19.97 15.55
C GLY A 247 3.07 21.17 15.96
N GLY A 248 4.14 21.47 15.25
CA GLY A 248 5.08 22.56 15.54
C GLY A 248 6.51 22.09 15.84
N GLY A 249 7.27 21.83 14.83
CA GLY A 249 8.73 21.88 14.93
C GLY A 249 9.45 20.55 15.06
N THR A 250 10.47 20.46 14.30
CA THR A 250 11.58 19.55 14.19
C THR A 250 11.34 18.28 13.39
N HIS A 251 11.73 18.34 12.11
CA HIS A 251 12.14 17.18 11.35
C HIS A 251 13.04 16.28 12.22
N PRO A 252 12.97 14.95 12.08
CA PRO A 252 13.84 14.05 12.81
C PRO A 252 15.31 14.55 12.66
N PRO A 253 16.11 14.57 13.75
CA PRO A 253 17.45 15.16 13.74
C PRO A 253 18.27 14.64 12.57
N ARG A 254 19.00 15.54 11.89
CA ARG A 254 19.84 15.20 10.73
C ARG A 254 21.00 14.24 11.05
N ASP A 255 21.26 13.99 12.33
CA ASP A 255 22.47 13.30 12.80
C ASP A 255 22.37 11.77 12.92
N THR A 256 21.24 11.15 12.56
CA THR A 256 21.18 9.70 12.50
C THR A 256 21.53 9.23 11.10
N LEU A 257 22.77 8.80 10.93
CA LEU A 257 23.40 8.29 9.68
C LEU A 257 22.85 6.94 9.18
N HIS A 258 21.69 6.49 9.65
CA HIS A 258 21.18 5.16 9.33
C HIS A 258 19.91 5.23 8.48
N ALA A 259 19.79 4.24 7.62
CA ALA A 259 18.63 3.95 6.78
C ALA A 259 17.39 3.66 7.64
N GLU A 260 16.81 4.70 8.20
CA GLU A 260 15.66 4.59 9.10
C GLU A 260 14.35 4.61 8.32
N LEU A 261 13.47 3.70 8.72
CA LEU A 261 12.08 3.69 8.30
C LEU A 261 11.20 4.30 9.40
N TYR A 262 10.17 4.99 8.96
CA TYR A 262 9.19 5.62 9.84
C TYR A 262 7.79 5.09 9.48
N GLU A 263 7.10 4.59 10.47
CA GLU A 263 5.71 4.18 10.33
C GLU A 263 4.83 5.43 10.23
N LEU A 264 4.08 5.53 9.12
CA LEU A 264 3.14 6.62 8.88
C LEU A 264 1.81 6.28 9.56
N THR A 265 1.69 6.69 10.82
CA THR A 265 0.51 6.42 11.64
C THR A 265 -0.71 7.15 11.07
N PRO A 266 -1.80 6.44 10.73
CA PRO A 266 -3.00 7.08 10.21
C PRO A 266 -3.61 8.05 11.22
N ARG A 267 -4.01 9.22 10.73
CA ARG A 267 -4.80 10.15 11.56
C ARG A 267 -6.15 9.53 11.87
N ARG A 268 -6.53 9.62 13.12
CA ARG A 268 -7.86 9.25 13.59
C ARG A 268 -8.79 10.44 13.41
N GLY A 269 -9.57 10.44 12.32
CA GLY A 269 -10.66 11.39 12.15
C GLY A 269 -11.82 11.10 13.10
N GLU A 270 -12.68 12.10 13.36
CA GLU A 270 -13.91 11.88 14.11
C GLU A 270 -14.79 10.87 13.37
N GLY A 271 -15.21 9.80 14.05
CA GLY A 271 -16.00 8.71 13.44
C GLY A 271 -15.21 7.72 12.57
N ALA A 272 -13.90 7.90 12.39
CA ALA A 272 -13.08 6.95 11.64
C ALA A 272 -12.80 5.67 12.44
N PRO A 273 -12.73 4.49 11.78
CA PRO A 273 -12.36 3.24 12.43
C PRO A 273 -10.98 3.34 13.11
N PRO A 274 -10.79 2.74 14.30
CA PRO A 274 -9.54 2.88 15.04
C PRO A 274 -8.42 1.92 14.58
N GLY A 275 -8.67 1.10 13.57
CA GLY A 275 -7.73 0.15 12.99
C GLY A 275 -8.19 -0.31 11.62
N THR A 276 -7.35 -1.05 10.91
CA THR A 276 -7.67 -1.59 9.59
C THR A 276 -8.44 -2.90 9.66
N TYR A 277 -8.33 -3.63 10.76
CA TYR A 277 -8.93 -4.93 10.98
C TYR A 277 -9.67 -4.99 12.32
N CYS A 278 -10.84 -5.64 12.36
CA CYS A 278 -11.60 -5.85 13.57
C CYS A 278 -11.97 -7.33 13.77
N PHE A 279 -11.54 -7.90 14.88
CA PHE A 279 -11.91 -9.26 15.27
C PHE A 279 -12.57 -9.28 16.63
N ARG A 280 -13.83 -9.73 16.70
CA ARG A 280 -14.63 -9.80 17.94
C ARG A 280 -14.64 -8.47 18.72
N GLY A 281 -14.73 -7.34 18.02
CA GLY A 281 -14.74 -6.01 18.62
C GLY A 281 -13.37 -5.45 18.97
N VAL A 282 -12.30 -6.22 18.84
CA VAL A 282 -10.93 -5.75 19.03
C VAL A 282 -10.37 -5.27 17.70
N TRP A 283 -10.02 -3.98 17.68
CA TRP A 283 -9.40 -3.35 16.52
C TRP A 283 -7.89 -3.48 16.55
N THR A 284 -7.30 -3.74 15.41
CA THR A 284 -5.85 -3.78 15.22
C THR A 284 -5.51 -3.11 13.89
N GLN A 285 -4.43 -2.36 13.85
CA GLN A 285 -3.85 -1.85 12.62
C GLN A 285 -2.87 -2.90 12.09
N LEU A 286 -3.38 -3.85 11.29
CA LEU A 286 -2.55 -4.91 10.69
C LEU A 286 -1.85 -4.43 9.43
N ASP A 287 -2.50 -3.56 8.66
CA ASP A 287 -1.93 -2.93 7.49
C ASP A 287 -1.06 -1.74 7.91
N GLN A 288 0.13 -1.63 7.33
CA GLN A 288 1.10 -0.61 7.70
C GLN A 288 1.75 0.00 6.46
N ILE A 289 2.17 1.25 6.55
CA ILE A 289 3.00 1.93 5.55
C ILE A 289 4.18 2.56 6.27
N HIS A 290 5.40 2.18 5.86
CA HIS A 290 6.64 2.71 6.37
C HIS A 290 7.39 3.45 5.27
N ALA A 291 7.84 4.66 5.56
CA ALA A 291 8.55 5.51 4.64
C ALA A 291 10.02 5.70 5.06
N SER A 292 10.92 5.73 4.10
CA SER A 292 12.28 6.18 4.36
C SER A 292 12.32 7.65 4.75
N ARG A 293 13.32 8.01 5.56
CA ARG A 293 13.55 9.39 5.99
C ARG A 293 13.60 10.38 4.82
N SER A 294 14.12 9.96 3.66
CA SER A 294 14.22 10.80 2.47
C SER A 294 12.86 11.30 1.97
N LEU A 295 11.75 10.60 2.27
CA LEU A 295 10.40 11.05 1.97
C LEU A 295 9.85 12.06 2.99
N LEU A 296 10.46 12.19 4.15
CA LEU A 296 9.98 13.04 5.26
C LEU A 296 10.70 14.40 5.32
N GLY A 297 11.70 14.61 4.48
CA GLY A 297 12.62 15.75 4.55
C GLY A 297 12.33 16.93 3.62
N GLY A 298 11.20 16.99 2.91
CA GLY A 298 10.85 18.11 2.03
C GLY A 298 11.65 18.18 0.73
N GLY A 299 12.09 17.02 0.19
CA GLY A 299 12.71 16.90 -1.13
C GLY A 299 11.68 17.06 -2.27
N ARG A 300 12.15 16.88 -3.53
CA ARG A 300 11.26 16.92 -4.72
C ARG A 300 10.14 15.89 -4.66
N LEU A 301 10.40 14.74 -4.04
CA LEU A 301 9.39 13.78 -3.65
C LEU A 301 9.31 13.74 -2.13
N SER A 302 8.14 14.00 -1.58
CA SER A 302 7.96 14.06 -0.12
C SER A 302 6.57 13.61 0.31
N TYR A 303 6.49 13.00 1.48
CA TYR A 303 5.23 12.67 2.13
C TYR A 303 4.43 13.95 2.45
N VAL A 304 3.15 13.94 2.12
CA VAL A 304 2.22 15.00 2.53
C VAL A 304 1.81 14.75 3.97
N GLU A 305 2.34 15.54 4.88
CA GLU A 305 2.09 15.40 6.31
C GLU A 305 0.59 15.39 6.61
N GLY A 306 0.16 14.46 7.44
CA GLY A 306 -1.25 14.29 7.79
C GLY A 306 -2.11 13.60 6.74
N SER A 307 -1.51 13.10 5.67
CA SER A 307 -2.27 12.40 4.63
C SER A 307 -2.45 10.90 4.87
N ALA A 308 -1.76 10.33 5.88
CA ALA A 308 -1.98 8.95 6.24
C ALA A 308 -3.36 8.77 6.87
N GLU A 309 -4.16 7.89 6.29
CA GLU A 309 -5.50 7.62 6.77
C GLU A 309 -5.89 6.15 6.58
N ILE A 310 -6.74 5.64 7.47
CA ILE A 310 -7.52 4.45 7.21
C ILE A 310 -8.64 4.88 6.25
N PHE A 311 -8.54 4.41 5.01
CA PHE A 311 -9.51 4.80 3.99
C PHE A 311 -10.81 4.05 4.21
N TYR A 312 -11.82 4.79 4.63
CA TYR A 312 -13.15 4.28 4.91
C TYR A 312 -14.22 5.04 4.11
N ARG A 313 -15.18 4.30 3.60
CA ARG A 313 -16.43 4.80 3.05
C ARG A 313 -17.60 3.98 3.62
N PRO A 314 -18.79 4.56 3.81
CA PRO A 314 -19.91 3.87 4.43
C PRO A 314 -20.26 2.51 3.82
N PHE A 315 -20.10 2.35 2.50
CA PHE A 315 -20.39 1.10 1.81
C PHE A 315 -19.41 -0.04 2.15
N MET A 316 -18.19 0.31 2.63
CA MET A 316 -17.15 -0.67 2.99
C MET A 316 -17.35 -1.25 4.39
N GLY A 317 -18.21 -0.66 5.19
CA GLY A 317 -18.43 -1.05 6.58
C GLY A 317 -19.83 -1.59 6.83
N GLN A 318 -19.95 -2.33 7.91
CA GLN A 318 -21.25 -2.79 8.42
C GLN A 318 -21.35 -2.50 9.92
N PRO A 319 -22.58 -2.23 10.44
CA PRO A 319 -22.80 -2.10 11.87
C PRO A 319 -22.41 -3.38 12.61
N SER A 320 -21.91 -3.25 13.83
CA SER A 320 -21.56 -4.37 14.69
C SER A 320 -21.96 -4.09 16.14
N VAL A 321 -22.54 -5.08 16.79
CA VAL A 321 -22.87 -4.99 18.23
C VAL A 321 -21.63 -4.98 19.13
N SER A 322 -20.50 -5.44 18.60
CA SER A 322 -19.23 -5.54 19.35
C SER A 322 -18.31 -4.30 19.14
N SER A 323 -18.73 -3.31 18.36
CA SER A 323 -17.93 -2.12 18.07
C SER A 323 -18.81 -0.89 17.89
N PRO A 324 -18.45 0.27 18.47
CA PRO A 324 -19.13 1.52 18.20
C PRO A 324 -18.84 2.08 16.79
N PHE A 325 -17.83 1.54 16.13
CA PHE A 325 -17.47 1.90 14.75
C PHE A 325 -17.94 0.81 13.79
N PRO A 326 -18.35 1.15 12.55
CA PRO A 326 -18.60 0.17 11.52
C PRO A 326 -17.37 -0.72 11.33
N VAL A 327 -17.56 -2.04 11.34
CA VAL A 327 -16.48 -3.00 11.09
C VAL A 327 -16.39 -3.30 9.60
N PRO A 328 -15.21 -3.71 9.07
CA PRO A 328 -15.07 -4.07 7.68
C PRO A 328 -16.15 -5.05 7.24
N PHE A 329 -16.81 -4.75 6.14
CA PHE A 329 -17.84 -5.60 5.55
C PHE A 329 -17.14 -6.67 4.71
N ARG A 330 -16.89 -7.81 5.35
CA ARG A 330 -16.12 -8.91 4.79
C ARG A 330 -16.87 -9.69 3.71
N THR A 331 -16.10 -10.30 2.84
CA THR A 331 -16.59 -11.18 1.77
C THR A 331 -17.25 -12.42 2.36
N TYR A 332 -16.62 -13.04 3.36
CA TYR A 332 -17.10 -14.23 4.05
C TYR A 332 -17.09 -14.09 5.57
N GLY A 333 -18.00 -14.79 6.23
CA GLY A 333 -17.99 -15.04 7.67
C GLY A 333 -17.88 -16.55 7.92
N GLY A 334 -16.67 -17.09 8.05
CA GLY A 334 -16.41 -18.51 7.88
C GLY A 334 -16.71 -18.92 6.42
N ALA A 335 -17.45 -20.00 6.20
CA ALA A 335 -17.89 -20.41 4.86
C ALA A 335 -19.13 -19.65 4.33
N PHE A 336 -19.74 -18.77 5.14
CA PHE A 336 -20.94 -18.05 4.76
C PHE A 336 -20.62 -16.80 3.94
N TRP A 337 -21.14 -16.73 2.71
CA TRP A 337 -21.07 -15.56 1.87
C TRP A 337 -21.81 -14.37 2.50
N ARG A 338 -21.07 -13.27 2.71
CA ARG A 338 -21.61 -12.00 3.21
C ARG A 338 -21.76 -10.97 2.10
N GLY A 339 -20.95 -11.10 1.04
CA GLY A 339 -20.99 -10.24 -0.13
C GLY A 339 -20.44 -8.85 0.10
N GLY A 340 -19.56 -8.70 1.09
CA GLY A 340 -18.86 -7.45 1.39
C GLY A 340 -17.57 -7.28 0.61
N TYR A 341 -16.84 -6.24 0.94
CA TYR A 341 -15.66 -5.74 0.20
C TYR A 341 -14.36 -6.41 0.64
N SER A 342 -14.09 -6.44 1.94
CA SER A 342 -12.93 -7.07 2.57
C SER A 342 -13.12 -7.08 4.09
N ASP A 343 -12.34 -7.91 4.79
CA ASP A 343 -12.21 -7.86 6.25
C ASP A 343 -11.15 -6.85 6.72
N HIS A 344 -10.53 -6.12 5.78
CA HIS A 344 -9.62 -5.02 6.05
C HIS A 344 -10.13 -3.71 5.45
N TYR A 345 -9.83 -2.59 6.11
CA TYR A 345 -9.88 -1.27 5.52
C TYR A 345 -8.51 -0.92 4.93
N PRO A 346 -8.46 -0.31 3.73
CA PRO A 346 -7.20 0.12 3.15
C PRO A 346 -6.52 1.23 3.94
N LEU A 347 -5.20 1.32 3.81
CA LEU A 347 -4.43 2.52 4.15
C LEU A 347 -4.15 3.35 2.91
N ARG A 348 -4.19 4.67 3.04
CA ARG A 348 -3.90 5.62 1.98
C ARG A 348 -2.98 6.72 2.50
N ILE A 349 -1.99 7.11 1.67
CA ILE A 349 -1.13 8.27 1.87
C ILE A 349 -1.05 9.09 0.59
N ARG A 350 -0.54 10.32 0.70
CA ARG A 350 -0.18 11.15 -0.45
C ARG A 350 1.30 11.50 -0.42
N LEU A 351 1.93 11.48 -1.59
CA LEU A 351 3.26 12.00 -1.81
C LEU A 351 3.15 13.21 -2.73
N ARG A 352 3.79 14.32 -2.36
CA ARG A 352 3.92 15.49 -3.23
C ARG A 352 5.18 15.34 -4.06
N TYR A 353 5.11 15.72 -5.33
CA TYR A 353 6.28 15.79 -6.18
C TYR A 353 6.40 17.15 -6.88
N GLU A 354 7.65 17.53 -7.18
CA GLU A 354 7.99 18.67 -8.03
C GLU A 354 8.70 18.14 -9.26
N ARG A 355 8.20 18.46 -10.45
CA ARG A 355 8.85 18.08 -11.72
C ARG A 355 10.15 18.86 -11.87
N PRO A 356 11.21 18.23 -12.46
CA PRO A 356 12.48 18.90 -12.71
C PRO A 356 12.34 20.11 -13.64
#